data_8eb788a6889cda16ee12f39196fca070
#
_entry.id   8eb788a6889cda16ee12f39196fca070
#
_cell.length_a   1.000
_cell.length_b   1.000
_cell.length_c   1.000
_cell.angle_alpha   90.00
_cell.angle_beta   90.00
_cell.angle_gamma   90.00
#
_symmetry.space_group_name_H-M   'P 1'
#
loop_
_entity.id
_entity.type
_entity.pdbx_description
1 polymer ?
#
loop_
_entity_poly.entity_id
_entity_poly.type
_entity_poly.pdbx_seq_one_letter_code
_entity_poly.pdbx_strand_id
1 'polypeptide(L)'
;EMATLDCGTCNFGGDEIFINTDNTIANFGDIMQERGIKPECEVFDKGMIDLALKAAKKGHIQYPIHFDFVLGVQMTATVRDLVIMATSIPADSTWTATGIGKNAWGIAAATIAMGGHVRVGFEDNVYMSKGVLAKSNGEMVERVVQMAKLLNREVATPAEAREILGLA
;
A
#
# COMPACT_ATOMS: atom_id res chain seq x y z
N GLU A 1 11.05 0.26 12.36
CA GLU A 1 11.57 0.87 11.12
C GLU A 1 10.44 1.54 10.33
N MET A 2 9.32 0.85 10.05
CA MET A 2 8.13 1.39 9.37
C MET A 2 6.86 1.04 10.11
N ALA A 3 5.83 1.86 9.95
CA ALA A 3 4.47 1.56 10.41
C ALA A 3 3.45 2.28 9.50
N THR A 4 2.26 1.71 9.40
CA THR A 4 1.16 2.27 8.60
C THR A 4 0.66 3.58 9.19
N LEU A 5 0.39 4.54 8.31
CA LEU A 5 -0.28 5.80 8.58
C LEU A 5 -1.45 5.95 7.60
N ASP A 6 -2.67 5.74 8.08
CA ASP A 6 -3.87 5.93 7.26
C ASP A 6 -4.10 7.41 6.97
N CYS A 7 -4.04 7.78 5.69
CA CYS A 7 -4.05 9.17 5.25
C CYS A 7 -5.42 9.70 4.89
N GLY A 8 -6.47 9.29 5.62
CA GLY A 8 -7.82 9.81 5.44
C GLY A 8 -8.89 9.03 6.16
N THR A 9 -10.06 9.62 6.26
CA THR A 9 -11.25 8.98 6.80
C THR A 9 -11.86 8.10 5.73
N CYS A 10 -12.11 6.83 6.05
CA CYS A 10 -12.75 5.89 5.15
C CYS A 10 -13.94 5.18 5.79
N ASN A 11 -14.80 4.63 4.94
CA ASN A 11 -15.89 3.75 5.31
C ASN A 11 -15.55 2.33 4.82
N PHE A 12 -15.35 1.40 5.75
CA PHE A 12 -15.09 -0.01 5.43
C PHE A 12 -16.34 -0.78 5.03
N GLY A 13 -17.48 -0.14 4.97
CA GLY A 13 -18.77 -0.70 4.64
C GLY A 13 -19.78 -0.61 5.80
N GLY A 14 -21.06 -0.69 5.48
CA GLY A 14 -22.13 -0.51 6.46
C GLY A 14 -22.12 0.87 7.14
N ASP A 15 -22.31 0.91 8.43
CA ASP A 15 -22.41 2.13 9.24
C ASP A 15 -21.08 2.47 9.97
N GLU A 16 -20.02 1.74 9.71
CA GLU A 16 -18.72 1.94 10.37
C GLU A 16 -17.86 2.95 9.64
N ILE A 17 -17.39 3.96 10.36
CA ILE A 17 -16.51 5.01 9.86
C ILE A 17 -15.18 4.94 10.60
N PHE A 18 -14.09 4.80 9.86
CA PHE A 18 -12.73 4.90 10.39
C PHE A 18 -12.22 6.33 10.18
N ILE A 19 -12.15 7.09 11.29
CA ILE A 19 -11.91 8.53 11.25
C ILE A 19 -10.42 8.84 11.36
N ASN A 20 -9.83 9.40 10.29
CA ASN A 20 -8.49 9.96 10.26
C ASN A 20 -8.54 11.37 9.68
N THR A 21 -8.57 12.36 10.57
CA THR A 21 -8.60 13.79 10.19
C THR A 21 -7.19 14.29 9.82
N ASP A 22 -7.10 15.46 9.18
CA ASP A 22 -5.82 16.16 8.95
C ASP A 22 -4.98 16.26 10.25
N ASN A 23 -5.61 16.55 11.38
CA ASN A 23 -4.93 16.66 12.67
C ASN A 23 -4.45 15.29 13.18
N THR A 24 -5.20 14.22 12.95
CA THR A 24 -4.80 12.86 13.31
C THR A 24 -3.57 12.45 12.51
N ILE A 25 -3.60 12.66 11.19
CA ILE A 25 -2.49 12.35 10.29
C ILE A 25 -1.23 13.13 10.68
N ALA A 26 -1.37 14.45 10.93
CA ALA A 26 -0.25 15.30 11.34
C ALA A 26 0.36 14.84 12.67
N ASN A 27 -0.47 14.59 13.68
CA ASN A 27 -0.02 14.17 15.02
C ASN A 27 0.71 12.82 14.98
N PHE A 28 0.18 11.83 14.26
CA PHE A 28 0.87 10.55 14.12
C PHE A 28 2.13 10.65 13.28
N GLY A 29 2.13 11.46 12.22
CA GLY A 29 3.33 11.73 11.43
C GLY A 29 4.45 12.32 12.27
N ASP A 30 4.16 13.31 13.10
CA ASP A 30 5.12 13.93 14.02
C ASP A 30 5.66 12.92 15.04
N ILE A 31 4.79 12.11 15.68
CA ILE A 31 5.20 11.05 16.62
C ILE A 31 6.09 10.00 15.94
N MET A 32 5.77 9.61 14.71
CA MET A 32 6.58 8.66 13.95
C MET A 32 7.97 9.22 13.65
N GLN A 33 8.05 10.49 13.23
CA GLN A 33 9.33 11.18 13.01
C GLN A 33 10.17 11.25 14.29
N GLU A 34 9.59 11.65 15.42
CA GLU A 34 10.27 11.71 16.72
C GLU A 34 10.86 10.35 17.13
N ARG A 35 10.26 9.25 16.69
CA ARG A 35 10.67 7.87 16.99
C ARG A 35 11.53 7.23 15.92
N GLY A 36 11.85 7.93 14.85
CA GLY A 36 12.59 7.38 13.72
C GLY A 36 11.86 6.27 12.98
N ILE A 37 10.51 6.34 12.95
CA ILE A 37 9.65 5.39 12.25
C ILE A 37 9.22 6.04 10.93
N LYS A 38 9.49 5.35 9.80
CA LYS A 38 9.02 5.82 8.49
C LYS A 38 7.52 5.50 8.31
N PRO A 39 6.68 6.50 7.99
CA PRO A 39 5.30 6.24 7.64
C PRO A 39 5.17 5.46 6.32
N GLU A 40 4.37 4.40 6.32
CA GLU A 40 3.76 3.83 5.14
C GLU A 40 2.40 4.49 4.98
N CYS A 41 2.28 5.40 4.02
CA CYS A 41 1.06 6.17 3.82
C CYS A 41 -0.01 5.29 3.16
N GLU A 42 -0.91 4.73 3.96
CA GLU A 42 -2.00 3.90 3.47
C GLU A 42 -3.13 4.79 2.93
N VAL A 43 -3.53 4.53 1.70
CA VAL A 43 -4.49 5.34 0.95
C VAL A 43 -5.49 4.46 0.20
N PHE A 44 -6.76 4.78 0.34
CA PHE A 44 -7.89 4.01 -0.22
C PHE A 44 -8.50 4.68 -1.45
N ASP A 45 -8.12 5.92 -1.73
CA ASP A 45 -8.49 6.68 -2.92
C ASP A 45 -7.48 7.79 -3.23
N LYS A 46 -7.67 8.42 -4.40
CA LYS A 46 -6.79 9.51 -4.84
C LYS A 46 -6.82 10.74 -3.91
N GLY A 47 -7.96 11.04 -3.29
CA GLY A 47 -8.08 12.18 -2.37
C GLY A 47 -7.19 12.02 -1.14
N MET A 48 -7.00 10.78 -0.68
CA MET A 48 -6.09 10.48 0.43
C MET A 48 -4.61 10.67 0.06
N ILE A 49 -4.22 10.46 -1.22
CA ILE A 49 -2.89 10.86 -1.70
C ILE A 49 -2.70 12.36 -1.52
N ASP A 50 -3.69 13.18 -1.91
CA ASP A 50 -3.62 14.63 -1.77
C ASP A 50 -3.52 15.06 -0.29
N LEU A 51 -4.15 14.32 0.65
CA LEU A 51 -4.02 14.55 2.09
C LEU A 51 -2.62 14.20 2.61
N ALA A 52 -2.06 13.06 2.21
CA ALA A 52 -0.68 12.68 2.55
C ALA A 52 0.33 13.72 2.04
N LEU A 53 0.20 14.16 0.78
CA LEU A 53 1.04 15.20 0.19
C LEU A 53 0.88 16.55 0.90
N LYS A 54 -0.32 16.90 1.34
CA LYS A 54 -0.57 18.10 2.14
C LYS A 54 0.12 18.02 3.50
N ALA A 55 0.09 16.87 4.17
CA ALA A 55 0.79 16.62 5.42
C ALA A 55 2.31 16.69 5.24
N ALA A 56 2.85 16.10 4.16
CA ALA A 56 4.25 16.15 3.81
C ALA A 56 4.74 17.58 3.54
N LYS A 57 3.96 18.36 2.78
CA LYS A 57 4.27 19.78 2.54
C LYS A 57 4.35 20.62 3.81
N LYS A 58 3.63 20.24 4.86
CA LYS A 58 3.67 20.89 6.18
C LYS A 58 4.78 20.35 7.08
N GLY A 59 5.53 19.33 6.67
CA GLY A 59 6.62 18.74 7.42
C GLY A 59 6.24 17.56 8.34
N HIS A 60 4.97 17.12 8.33
CA HIS A 60 4.50 16.01 9.17
C HIS A 60 4.86 14.63 8.61
N ILE A 61 5.15 14.53 7.30
CA ILE A 61 5.62 13.32 6.62
C ILE A 61 6.86 13.68 5.81
N GLN A 62 7.93 12.89 5.91
CA GLN A 62 9.17 13.16 5.19
C GLN A 62 9.21 12.51 3.81
N TYR A 63 9.85 13.21 2.85
CA TYR A 63 10.17 12.66 1.53
C TYR A 63 11.46 11.82 1.59
N PRO A 64 11.63 10.83 0.70
CA PRO A 64 10.63 10.31 -0.24
C PRO A 64 9.54 9.53 0.49
N ILE A 65 8.29 9.66 0.02
CA ILE A 65 7.14 9.01 0.65
C ILE A 65 7.01 7.57 0.13
N HIS A 66 6.62 6.65 1.02
CA HIS A 66 6.14 5.33 0.64
C HIS A 66 4.63 5.26 0.79
N PHE A 67 3.93 4.86 -0.28
CA PHE A 67 2.48 4.71 -0.29
C PHE A 67 2.07 3.24 -0.28
N ASP A 68 0.97 2.90 0.41
CA ASP A 68 0.26 1.63 0.24
C ASP A 68 -1.13 1.88 -0.34
N PHE A 69 -1.40 1.40 -1.55
CA PHE A 69 -2.68 1.55 -2.24
C PHE A 69 -3.58 0.37 -1.92
N VAL A 70 -4.62 0.60 -1.12
CA VAL A 70 -5.62 -0.42 -0.78
C VAL A 70 -6.84 -0.27 -1.70
N LEU A 71 -6.93 -1.13 -2.70
CA LEU A 71 -8.00 -1.11 -3.70
C LEU A 71 -9.08 -2.13 -3.39
N GLY A 72 -10.34 -1.73 -3.47
CA GLY A 72 -11.51 -2.57 -3.20
C GLY A 72 -12.31 -2.17 -1.97
N VAL A 73 -11.93 -1.05 -1.33
CA VAL A 73 -12.67 -0.42 -0.22
C VAL A 73 -13.38 0.85 -0.73
N GLN A 74 -12.66 1.96 -0.88
CA GLN A 74 -13.21 3.24 -1.39
C GLN A 74 -13.20 3.27 -2.93
N MET A 75 -12.07 2.94 -3.54
CA MET A 75 -11.96 2.73 -4.99
C MET A 75 -12.14 1.26 -5.34
N THR A 76 -12.57 0.98 -6.56
CA THR A 76 -12.66 -0.40 -7.04
C THR A 76 -11.26 -1.00 -7.26
N ALA A 77 -11.12 -2.32 -7.04
CA ALA A 77 -9.86 -3.01 -7.32
C ALA A 77 -9.76 -3.35 -8.82
N THR A 78 -9.49 -2.35 -9.64
CA THR A 78 -9.26 -2.48 -11.08
C THR A 78 -7.87 -1.98 -11.46
N VAL A 79 -7.32 -2.49 -12.57
CA VAL A 79 -6.04 -1.99 -13.11
C VAL A 79 -6.13 -0.51 -13.47
N ARG A 80 -7.28 -0.04 -13.92
CA ARG A 80 -7.53 1.38 -14.20
C ARG A 80 -7.32 2.24 -12.94
N ASP A 81 -7.91 1.82 -11.81
CA ASP A 81 -7.81 2.56 -10.56
C ASP A 81 -6.39 2.50 -10.01
N LEU A 82 -5.70 1.35 -10.14
CA LEU A 82 -4.28 1.22 -9.80
C LEU A 82 -3.41 2.21 -10.60
N VAL A 83 -3.65 2.36 -11.91
CA VAL A 83 -2.95 3.33 -12.76
C VAL A 83 -3.19 4.75 -12.26
N ILE A 84 -4.45 5.10 -11.91
CA ILE A 84 -4.78 6.43 -11.37
C ILE A 84 -3.98 6.70 -10.10
N MET A 85 -3.93 5.75 -9.16
CA MET A 85 -3.18 5.91 -7.92
C MET A 85 -1.68 6.06 -8.19
N ALA A 86 -1.08 5.13 -8.94
CA ALA A 86 0.35 5.10 -9.21
C ALA A 86 0.86 6.33 -10.01
N THR A 87 0.01 6.93 -10.84
CA THR A 87 0.36 8.15 -11.58
C THR A 87 0.04 9.44 -10.83
N SER A 88 -0.55 9.36 -9.64
CA SER A 88 -0.91 10.53 -8.81
C SER A 88 0.11 10.85 -7.71
N ILE A 89 1.14 10.01 -7.54
CA ILE A 89 2.20 10.20 -6.54
C ILE A 89 3.43 10.89 -7.14
N PRO A 90 4.29 11.54 -6.33
CA PRO A 90 5.57 12.06 -6.79
C PRO A 90 6.48 10.97 -7.38
N ALA A 91 7.29 11.35 -8.36
CA ALA A 91 8.11 10.40 -9.12
C ALA A 91 9.22 9.72 -8.29
N ASP A 92 9.63 10.32 -7.18
CA ASP A 92 10.61 9.80 -6.23
C ASP A 92 10.00 8.93 -5.13
N SER A 93 8.67 8.77 -5.13
CA SER A 93 7.97 7.91 -4.17
C SER A 93 8.08 6.44 -4.55
N THR A 94 8.13 5.59 -3.54
CA THR A 94 7.89 4.14 -3.68
C THR A 94 6.44 3.81 -3.34
N TRP A 95 5.95 2.68 -3.83
CA TRP A 95 4.57 2.30 -3.56
C TRP A 95 4.35 0.78 -3.56
N THR A 96 3.48 0.37 -2.69
CA THR A 96 2.89 -0.97 -2.58
C THR A 96 1.45 -0.92 -3.05
N ALA A 97 0.87 -2.02 -3.49
CA ALA A 97 -0.56 -2.12 -3.69
C ALA A 97 -1.10 -3.48 -3.28
N THR A 98 -2.32 -3.45 -2.75
CA THR A 98 -3.14 -4.64 -2.50
C THR A 98 -4.53 -4.49 -3.14
N GLY A 99 -5.11 -5.60 -3.54
CA GLY A 99 -6.50 -5.69 -3.99
C GLY A 99 -7.33 -6.51 -3.03
N ILE A 100 -8.46 -5.97 -2.57
CA ILE A 100 -9.34 -6.67 -1.65
C ILE A 100 -10.16 -7.74 -2.38
N GLY A 101 -10.22 -8.92 -1.79
CA GLY A 101 -11.09 -10.03 -2.23
C GLY A 101 -10.71 -10.62 -3.58
N LYS A 102 -11.70 -10.84 -4.46
CA LYS A 102 -11.55 -11.59 -5.72
C LYS A 102 -10.57 -10.98 -6.72
N ASN A 103 -10.25 -9.69 -6.59
CA ASN A 103 -9.38 -8.96 -7.51
C ASN A 103 -7.91 -8.94 -7.05
N ALA A 104 -7.59 -9.47 -5.87
CA ALA A 104 -6.25 -9.43 -5.27
C ALA A 104 -5.15 -9.87 -6.24
N TRP A 105 -5.31 -11.00 -6.91
CA TRP A 105 -4.30 -11.55 -7.81
C TRP A 105 -4.12 -10.74 -9.10
N GLY A 106 -5.21 -10.15 -9.61
CA GLY A 106 -5.15 -9.26 -10.78
C GLY A 106 -4.41 -7.97 -10.46
N ILE A 107 -4.67 -7.38 -9.29
CA ILE A 107 -3.95 -6.19 -8.81
C ILE A 107 -2.49 -6.54 -8.55
N ALA A 108 -2.18 -7.65 -7.88
CA ALA A 108 -0.80 -8.08 -7.63
C ALA A 108 0.01 -8.20 -8.94
N ALA A 109 -0.54 -8.86 -9.96
CA ALA A 109 0.11 -9.02 -11.26
C ALA A 109 0.36 -7.66 -11.95
N ALA A 110 -0.64 -6.77 -11.97
CA ALA A 110 -0.52 -5.44 -12.54
C ALA A 110 0.50 -4.58 -11.78
N THR A 111 0.49 -4.63 -10.45
CA THR A 111 1.46 -3.94 -9.58
C THR A 111 2.89 -4.35 -9.92
N ILE A 112 3.17 -5.64 -10.03
CA ILE A 112 4.49 -6.14 -10.43
C ILE A 112 4.89 -5.60 -11.81
N ALA A 113 4.00 -5.67 -12.79
CA ALA A 113 4.26 -5.20 -14.15
C ALA A 113 4.51 -3.69 -14.22
N MET A 114 3.90 -2.90 -13.34
CA MET A 114 4.04 -1.45 -13.26
C MET A 114 5.23 -0.98 -12.40
N GLY A 115 5.98 -1.89 -11.78
CA GLY A 115 7.15 -1.55 -10.96
C GLY A 115 6.85 -1.29 -9.47
N GLY A 116 5.61 -1.44 -9.02
CA GLY A 116 5.22 -1.33 -7.62
C GLY A 116 5.57 -2.57 -6.79
N HIS A 117 5.48 -2.47 -5.47
CA HIS A 117 5.58 -3.58 -4.54
C HIS A 117 4.20 -4.16 -4.25
N VAL A 118 4.14 -5.39 -3.77
CA VAL A 118 2.87 -6.10 -3.57
C VAL A 118 2.66 -6.44 -2.10
N ARG A 119 1.49 -6.11 -1.59
CA ARG A 119 0.97 -6.59 -0.32
C ARG A 119 -0.06 -7.69 -0.57
N VAL A 120 0.04 -8.80 0.16
CA VAL A 120 -0.95 -9.88 0.21
C VAL A 120 -1.07 -10.44 1.61
N GLY A 121 -2.26 -10.84 2.00
CA GLY A 121 -2.49 -11.45 3.30
C GLY A 121 -3.95 -11.78 3.54
N PHE A 122 -4.21 -12.49 4.63
CA PHE A 122 -5.57 -12.91 5.01
C PHE A 122 -6.51 -11.76 5.37
N GLU A 123 -5.96 -10.61 5.72
CA GLU A 123 -6.74 -9.40 5.90
C GLU A 123 -7.42 -8.97 4.60
N ASP A 124 -6.69 -9.07 3.47
CA ASP A 124 -7.13 -8.55 2.19
C ASP A 124 -7.88 -9.59 1.35
N ASN A 125 -7.46 -10.86 1.42
CA ASN A 125 -8.04 -11.96 0.67
C ASN A 125 -7.70 -13.29 1.34
N VAL A 126 -8.63 -14.24 1.35
CA VAL A 126 -8.43 -15.59 1.91
C VAL A 126 -8.37 -16.69 0.84
N TYR A 127 -8.48 -16.34 -0.44
CA TYR A 127 -8.58 -17.32 -1.52
C TYR A 127 -7.37 -17.32 -2.45
N MET A 128 -6.85 -18.51 -2.74
CA MET A 128 -5.90 -18.72 -3.83
C MET A 128 -6.58 -18.69 -5.22
N SER A 129 -7.78 -19.24 -5.31
CA SER A 129 -8.65 -19.18 -6.48
C SER A 129 -10.11 -19.38 -6.04
N LYS A 130 -11.06 -19.26 -6.96
CA LYS A 130 -12.48 -19.43 -6.64
C LYS A 130 -12.74 -20.76 -5.91
N GLY A 131 -13.16 -20.68 -4.65
CA GLY A 131 -13.49 -21.84 -3.82
C GLY A 131 -12.27 -22.54 -3.19
N VAL A 132 -11.05 -22.07 -3.41
CA VAL A 132 -9.81 -22.63 -2.83
C VAL A 132 -9.21 -21.65 -1.85
N LEU A 133 -9.27 -21.96 -0.57
CA LEU A 133 -8.68 -21.14 0.49
C LEU A 133 -7.14 -21.25 0.48
N ALA A 134 -6.47 -20.16 0.79
CA ALA A 134 -5.06 -20.18 1.08
C ALA A 134 -4.80 -20.87 2.44
N LYS A 135 -3.71 -21.62 2.53
CA LYS A 135 -3.31 -22.33 3.76
C LYS A 135 -2.57 -21.41 4.74
N SER A 136 -1.91 -20.38 4.23
CA SER A 136 -1.13 -19.44 5.02
C SER A 136 -0.85 -18.16 4.22
N ASN A 137 -0.45 -17.09 4.92
CA ASN A 137 0.10 -15.89 4.26
C ASN A 137 1.37 -16.25 3.44
N GLY A 138 2.18 -17.20 3.90
CA GLY A 138 3.35 -17.68 3.18
C GLY A 138 3.03 -18.25 1.81
N GLU A 139 1.92 -19.03 1.67
CA GLU A 139 1.46 -19.54 0.37
C GLU A 139 1.07 -18.41 -0.60
N MET A 140 0.47 -17.34 -0.07
CA MET A 140 0.12 -16.16 -0.87
C MET A 140 1.37 -15.40 -1.33
N VAL A 141 2.33 -15.20 -0.43
CA VAL A 141 3.62 -14.58 -0.76
C VAL A 141 4.39 -15.40 -1.79
N GLU A 142 4.43 -16.74 -1.64
CA GLU A 142 5.08 -17.63 -2.62
C GLU A 142 4.49 -17.45 -4.01
N ARG A 143 3.16 -17.33 -4.12
CA ARG A 143 2.49 -17.06 -5.40
C ARG A 143 2.92 -15.73 -6.01
N VAL A 144 3.04 -14.66 -5.22
CA VAL A 144 3.52 -13.35 -5.69
C VAL A 144 4.96 -13.46 -6.17
N VAL A 145 5.82 -14.17 -5.44
CA VAL A 145 7.21 -14.44 -5.84
C VAL A 145 7.28 -15.16 -7.19
N GLN A 146 6.41 -16.16 -7.41
CA GLN A 146 6.32 -16.86 -8.70
C GLN A 146 5.87 -15.92 -9.83
N MET A 147 4.90 -15.05 -9.59
CA MET A 147 4.46 -14.01 -10.55
C MET A 147 5.60 -13.05 -10.91
N ALA A 148 6.36 -12.58 -9.91
CA ALA A 148 7.50 -11.70 -10.11
C ALA A 148 8.56 -12.36 -11.01
N LYS A 149 8.91 -13.62 -10.74
CA LYS A 149 9.85 -14.41 -11.56
C LYS A 149 9.39 -14.56 -13.01
N LEU A 150 8.09 -14.83 -13.24
CA LEU A 150 7.53 -14.94 -14.60
C LEU A 150 7.62 -13.62 -15.38
N LEU A 151 7.63 -12.49 -14.68
CA LEU A 151 7.79 -11.16 -15.26
C LEU A 151 9.27 -10.68 -15.26
N ASN A 152 10.23 -11.57 -14.97
CA ASN A 152 11.66 -11.27 -14.88
C ASN A 152 11.97 -10.13 -13.88
N ARG A 153 11.20 -10.06 -12.80
CA ARG A 153 11.40 -9.12 -11.70
C ARG A 153 11.94 -9.85 -10.48
N GLU A 154 13.10 -9.41 -10.01
CA GLU A 154 13.73 -9.97 -8.82
C GLU A 154 12.99 -9.56 -7.54
N VAL A 155 13.05 -10.43 -6.54
CA VAL A 155 12.53 -10.16 -5.21
C VAL A 155 13.66 -9.65 -4.35
N ALA A 156 13.50 -8.45 -3.80
CA ALA A 156 14.50 -7.81 -2.95
C ALA A 156 14.78 -8.64 -1.68
N THR A 157 16.04 -8.68 -1.30
CA THR A 157 16.44 -9.13 0.04
C THR A 157 15.99 -8.11 1.10
N PRO A 158 15.95 -8.47 2.40
CA PRO A 158 15.65 -7.51 3.45
C PRO A 158 16.57 -6.28 3.50
N ALA A 159 17.84 -6.43 3.12
CA ALA A 159 18.79 -5.32 3.03
C ALA A 159 18.43 -4.37 1.87
N GLU A 160 18.24 -4.91 0.67
CA GLU A 160 17.81 -4.13 -0.50
C GLU A 160 16.44 -3.47 -0.29
N ALA A 161 15.51 -4.14 0.40
CA ALA A 161 14.22 -3.54 0.74
C ALA A 161 14.39 -2.30 1.64
N ARG A 162 15.33 -2.34 2.62
CA ARG A 162 15.63 -1.16 3.45
C ARG A 162 16.22 -0.03 2.63
N GLU A 163 17.12 -0.31 1.70
CA GLU A 163 17.70 0.70 0.80
C GLU A 163 16.61 1.33 -0.09
N ILE A 164 15.76 0.50 -0.72
CA ILE A 164 14.66 0.96 -1.58
C ILE A 164 13.71 1.87 -0.80
N LEU A 165 13.43 1.52 0.45
CA LEU A 165 12.50 2.25 1.31
C LEU A 165 13.18 3.42 2.07
N GLY A 166 14.49 3.58 1.95
CA GLY A 166 15.22 4.63 2.66
C GLY A 166 15.23 4.46 4.19
N LEU A 167 15.39 3.20 4.64
CA LEU A 167 15.45 2.82 6.06
C LEU A 167 16.89 2.52 6.53
N ALA A 168 17.84 2.50 5.62
CA ALA A 168 19.25 2.22 5.87
C ALA A 168 20.04 3.52 6.14
#